data_0819990c0e85055673023f86306a6e7a
#
_entry.id   0819990c0e85055673023f86306a6e7a
#
_cell.length_a   1.000
_cell.length_b   1.000
_cell.length_c   1.000
_cell.angle_alpha   90.00
_cell.angle_beta   90.00
_cell.angle_gamma   90.00
#
_symmetry.space_group_name_H-M   'P 1'
#
loop_
_entity.id
_entity.type
_entity.pdbx_description
1 polymer ?
#
loop_
_entity_poly.entity_id
_entity_poly.type
_entity_poly.pdbx_seq_one_letter_code
_entity_poly.pdbx_strand_id
1 'polypeptide(L)'
;HKHATLLLEMREAGRLEMERFLGREQGEVSMGGSTIPGEYILPNLLGKFNKKYPHLSVKLTIADSSEIENQVLAGQLEIGVIGSKSSHKNILCQKLWKDELILAVPVQHPWARRKTVSLKELKETPFILREDGSGTLKILETYLRNSGEDGTNALKTFARFGSSTAVKEGIKAGIGVSILSARAIDTELKAGLLKALKVKGLLMSRNFFLIRNKLRIASPSCQAMLDLLLTAAGDQVY
;
A
#
# COMPACT_ATOMS: atom_id res chain seq x y z
N HIS A 1 -21.70 25.56 -4.71
CA HIS A 1 -20.40 24.88 -4.90
C HIS A 1 -20.56 23.42 -5.33
N LYS A 2 -21.21 22.54 -4.55
CA LYS A 2 -21.30 21.08 -4.82
C LYS A 2 -21.89 20.74 -6.21
N HIS A 3 -23.00 21.40 -6.58
CA HIS A 3 -23.63 21.17 -7.90
C HIS A 3 -22.81 21.75 -9.05
N ALA A 4 -22.12 22.88 -8.85
CA ALA A 4 -21.25 23.46 -9.85
C ALA A 4 -20.03 22.55 -10.13
N THR A 5 -19.44 21.95 -9.08
CA THR A 5 -18.35 20.96 -9.23
C THR A 5 -18.82 19.75 -10.03
N LEU A 6 -20.00 19.21 -9.71
CA LEU A 6 -20.56 18.06 -10.41
C LEU A 6 -20.82 18.36 -11.90
N LEU A 7 -21.37 19.53 -12.21
CA LEU A 7 -21.60 19.94 -13.63
C LEU A 7 -20.30 20.09 -14.41
N LEU A 8 -19.25 20.63 -13.78
CA LEU A 8 -17.93 20.73 -14.40
C LEU A 8 -17.30 19.36 -14.63
N GLU A 9 -17.43 18.43 -13.68
CA GLU A 9 -16.97 17.05 -13.82
C GLU A 9 -17.72 16.30 -14.93
N MET A 10 -19.05 16.47 -15.03
CA MET A 10 -19.85 15.88 -16.12
C MET A 10 -19.50 16.47 -17.49
N ARG A 11 -19.27 17.78 -17.58
CA ARG A 11 -18.81 18.40 -18.83
C ARG A 11 -17.46 17.83 -19.27
N GLU A 12 -16.52 17.71 -18.33
CA GLU A 12 -15.19 17.19 -18.63
C GLU A 12 -15.24 15.70 -19.02
N ALA A 13 -16.05 14.89 -18.34
CA ALA A 13 -16.28 13.50 -18.71
C ALA A 13 -16.86 13.38 -20.13
N GLY A 14 -17.84 14.20 -20.49
CA GLY A 14 -18.41 14.23 -21.84
C GLY A 14 -17.39 14.67 -22.91
N ARG A 15 -16.53 15.66 -22.61
CA ARG A 15 -15.46 16.07 -23.51
C ARG A 15 -14.46 14.94 -23.77
N LEU A 16 -14.04 14.23 -22.72
CA LEU A 16 -13.10 13.11 -22.83
C LEU A 16 -13.72 11.92 -23.58
N GLU A 17 -15.03 11.68 -23.41
CA GLU A 17 -15.74 10.63 -24.15
C GLU A 17 -15.83 10.94 -25.64
N MET A 18 -16.05 12.21 -26.00
CA MET A 18 -15.97 12.67 -27.40
C MET A 18 -14.55 12.55 -27.97
N GLU A 19 -13.52 12.91 -27.22
CA GLU A 19 -12.12 12.74 -27.65
C GLU A 19 -11.77 11.28 -27.89
N ARG A 20 -12.28 10.39 -27.03
CA ARG A 20 -12.20 8.94 -27.20
C ARG A 20 -12.84 8.48 -28.50
N PHE A 21 -14.06 8.94 -28.78
CA PHE A 21 -14.78 8.64 -30.03
C PHE A 21 -14.02 9.13 -31.28
N LEU A 22 -13.31 10.24 -31.15
CA LEU A 22 -12.49 10.83 -32.23
C LEU A 22 -11.08 10.19 -32.33
N GLY A 23 -10.76 9.19 -31.54
CA GLY A 23 -9.43 8.55 -31.51
C GLY A 23 -8.32 9.48 -31.01
N ARG A 24 -8.66 10.56 -30.31
CA ARG A 24 -7.74 11.56 -29.74
C ARG A 24 -7.60 11.40 -28.23
N GLU A 25 -7.61 10.16 -27.74
CA GLU A 25 -7.50 9.87 -26.31
C GLU A 25 -6.17 10.42 -25.77
N GLN A 26 -6.19 11.63 -25.24
CA GLN A 26 -5.15 12.16 -24.36
C GLN A 26 -5.79 12.36 -22.99
N GLY A 27 -5.22 11.74 -21.97
CA GLY A 27 -5.71 11.89 -20.61
C GLY A 27 -4.65 11.50 -19.60
N GLU A 28 -4.75 12.06 -18.42
CA GLU A 28 -3.91 11.70 -17.27
C GLU A 28 -4.79 11.07 -16.19
N VAL A 29 -4.36 9.95 -15.63
CA VAL A 29 -4.94 9.35 -14.42
C VAL A 29 -4.12 9.81 -13.24
N SER A 30 -4.71 10.61 -12.34
CA SER A 30 -4.08 10.99 -11.10
C SER A 30 -4.43 9.99 -10.01
N MET A 31 -3.47 9.14 -9.63
CA MET A 31 -3.70 8.07 -8.65
C MET A 31 -2.69 8.09 -7.50
N GLY A 32 -3.09 7.54 -6.37
CA GLY A 32 -2.24 7.36 -5.21
C GLY A 32 -1.99 5.90 -4.85
N GLY A 33 -0.83 5.63 -4.30
CA GLY A 33 -0.51 4.34 -3.70
C GLY A 33 0.10 4.53 -2.31
N SER A 34 -0.39 3.81 -1.29
CA SER A 34 0.39 3.73 -0.08
C SER A 34 1.69 2.98 -0.36
N THR A 35 2.70 3.12 0.50
CA THR A 35 4.08 2.69 0.25
C THR A 35 4.20 1.32 -0.45
N ILE A 36 3.56 0.27 0.07
CA ILE A 36 3.68 -1.07 -0.53
C ILE A 36 2.99 -1.18 -1.90
N PRO A 37 1.72 -0.81 -2.07
CA PRO A 37 1.11 -0.78 -3.39
C PRO A 37 1.87 0.13 -4.37
N GLY A 38 2.26 1.33 -3.93
CA GLY A 38 2.89 2.34 -4.78
C GLY A 38 4.28 1.94 -5.27
N GLU A 39 5.10 1.34 -4.42
CA GLU A 39 6.47 0.97 -4.76
C GLU A 39 6.60 -0.42 -5.41
N TYR A 40 5.76 -1.40 -4.99
CA TYR A 40 5.99 -2.81 -5.32
C TYR A 40 4.90 -3.47 -6.18
N ILE A 41 3.70 -2.88 -6.30
CA ILE A 41 2.59 -3.48 -7.04
C ILE A 41 2.21 -2.64 -8.26
N LEU A 42 1.84 -1.39 -8.03
CA LEU A 42 1.30 -0.51 -9.06
C LEU A 42 2.25 -0.30 -10.25
N PRO A 43 3.58 -0.12 -10.11
CA PRO A 43 4.47 0.06 -11.26
C PRO A 43 4.38 -1.08 -12.28
N ASN A 44 4.27 -2.33 -11.81
CA ASN A 44 4.11 -3.48 -12.71
C ASN A 44 2.76 -3.47 -13.46
N LEU A 45 1.69 -3.02 -12.80
CA LEU A 45 0.37 -2.89 -13.40
C LEU A 45 0.32 -1.70 -14.38
N LEU A 46 1.01 -0.60 -14.05
CA LEU A 46 1.14 0.55 -14.95
C LEU A 46 1.88 0.18 -16.25
N GLY A 47 2.85 -0.73 -16.19
CA GLY A 47 3.47 -1.29 -17.39
C GLY A 47 2.47 -2.03 -18.30
N LYS A 48 1.50 -2.76 -17.71
CA LYS A 48 0.40 -3.40 -18.46
C LYS A 48 -0.60 -2.36 -18.98
N PHE A 49 -0.90 -1.35 -18.15
CA PHE A 49 -1.80 -0.24 -18.53
C PHE A 49 -1.28 0.51 -19.73
N ASN A 50 -0.02 0.91 -19.73
CA ASN A 50 0.61 1.63 -20.84
C ASN A 50 0.59 0.85 -22.15
N LYS A 51 0.78 -0.49 -22.11
CA LYS A 51 0.65 -1.33 -23.31
C LYS A 51 -0.75 -1.36 -23.88
N LYS A 52 -1.78 -1.30 -23.02
CA LYS A 52 -3.19 -1.34 -23.42
C LYS A 52 -3.72 0.05 -23.82
N TYR A 53 -3.21 1.11 -23.18
CA TYR A 53 -3.65 2.48 -23.35
C TYR A 53 -2.44 3.42 -23.53
N PRO A 54 -1.73 3.34 -24.69
CA PRO A 54 -0.46 4.05 -24.90
C PRO A 54 -0.60 5.58 -24.93
N HIS A 55 -1.82 6.08 -25.12
CA HIS A 55 -2.11 7.52 -25.17
C HIS A 55 -2.51 8.12 -23.81
N LEU A 56 -2.65 7.28 -22.77
CA LEU A 56 -2.97 7.73 -21.42
C LEU A 56 -1.70 7.81 -20.58
N SER A 57 -1.54 8.93 -19.88
CA SER A 57 -0.48 9.09 -18.88
C SER A 57 -1.00 8.79 -17.46
N VAL A 58 -0.10 8.45 -16.57
CA VAL A 58 -0.44 8.20 -15.16
C VAL A 58 0.50 8.98 -14.27
N LYS A 59 -0.08 9.79 -13.37
CA LYS A 59 0.63 10.42 -12.27
C LYS A 59 0.40 9.60 -11.01
N LEU A 60 1.43 8.88 -10.55
CA LEU A 60 1.39 8.08 -9.33
C LEU A 60 2.02 8.84 -8.17
N THR A 61 1.23 9.17 -7.16
CA THR A 61 1.69 9.74 -5.88
C THR A 61 1.87 8.63 -4.86
N ILE A 62 3.02 8.60 -4.18
CA ILE A 62 3.31 7.63 -3.11
C ILE A 62 3.41 8.38 -1.79
N ALA A 63 2.60 7.97 -0.80
CA ALA A 63 2.60 8.53 0.56
C ALA A 63 2.15 7.45 1.56
N ASP A 64 1.89 7.80 2.82
CA ASP A 64 1.23 6.86 3.74
C ASP A 64 -0.26 6.69 3.41
N SER A 65 -0.90 5.69 4.05
CA SER A 65 -2.31 5.38 3.75
C SER A 65 -3.26 6.50 4.11
N SER A 66 -2.97 7.25 5.17
CA SER A 66 -3.83 8.34 5.65
C SER A 66 -3.73 9.55 4.72
N GLU A 67 -2.53 9.87 4.27
CA GLU A 67 -2.30 10.96 3.32
C GLU A 67 -2.96 10.68 1.96
N ILE A 68 -2.82 9.46 1.42
CA ILE A 68 -3.50 9.06 0.17
C ILE A 68 -5.03 9.17 0.32
N GLU A 69 -5.59 8.75 1.46
CA GLU A 69 -7.03 8.88 1.73
C GLU A 69 -7.47 10.36 1.75
N ASN A 70 -6.70 11.23 2.40
CA ASN A 70 -6.98 12.67 2.46
C ASN A 70 -6.94 13.31 1.07
N GLN A 71 -5.96 12.98 0.24
CA GLN A 71 -5.84 13.50 -1.13
C GLN A 71 -7.00 13.03 -2.03
N VAL A 72 -7.47 11.78 -1.87
CA VAL A 72 -8.66 11.27 -2.57
C VAL A 72 -9.92 12.01 -2.10
N LEU A 73 -10.07 12.26 -0.79
CA LEU A 73 -11.19 13.03 -0.26
C LEU A 73 -11.20 14.48 -0.75
N ALA A 74 -10.03 15.11 -0.80
CA ALA A 74 -9.86 16.47 -1.33
C ALA A 74 -10.03 16.54 -2.87
N GLY A 75 -9.98 15.38 -3.56
CA GLY A 75 -10.07 15.28 -5.01
C GLY A 75 -8.80 15.69 -5.75
N GLN A 76 -7.67 15.67 -5.06
CA GLN A 76 -6.35 15.81 -5.67
C GLN A 76 -5.93 14.53 -6.39
N LEU A 77 -6.45 13.38 -5.94
CA LEU A 77 -6.34 12.08 -6.58
C LEU A 77 -7.74 11.56 -6.91
N GLU A 78 -7.89 10.93 -8.08
CA GLU A 78 -9.15 10.30 -8.48
C GLU A 78 -9.36 8.98 -7.75
N ILE A 79 -8.30 8.20 -7.60
CA ILE A 79 -8.29 6.89 -6.94
C ILE A 79 -7.05 6.72 -6.09
N GLY A 80 -7.12 5.81 -5.12
CA GLY A 80 -5.98 5.41 -4.29
C GLY A 80 -5.97 3.93 -4.00
N VAL A 81 -4.78 3.37 -3.74
CA VAL A 81 -4.61 2.00 -3.25
C VAL A 81 -3.89 2.04 -1.91
N ILE A 82 -4.57 1.64 -0.83
CA ILE A 82 -4.08 1.77 0.54
C ILE A 82 -4.03 0.43 1.29
N GLY A 83 -3.20 0.38 2.35
CA GLY A 83 -2.95 -0.83 3.14
C GLY A 83 -3.86 -1.04 4.34
N SER A 84 -4.89 -0.22 4.52
CA SER A 84 -5.88 -0.35 5.59
C SER A 84 -7.27 0.01 5.06
N LYS A 85 -8.32 -0.61 5.59
CA LYS A 85 -9.69 -0.29 5.19
C LYS A 85 -10.04 1.12 5.69
N SER A 86 -10.53 1.98 4.78
CA SER A 86 -11.10 3.27 5.15
C SER A 86 -12.46 3.08 5.82
N SER A 87 -12.72 3.85 6.86
CA SER A 87 -14.02 3.96 7.52
C SER A 87 -14.74 5.27 7.18
N HIS A 88 -14.15 6.13 6.35
CA HIS A 88 -14.72 7.44 6.03
C HIS A 88 -15.98 7.28 5.16
N LYS A 89 -17.08 7.93 5.56
CA LYS A 89 -18.42 7.80 4.92
C LYS A 89 -18.46 8.15 3.42
N ASN A 90 -17.56 9.01 2.96
CA ASN A 90 -17.49 9.47 1.57
C ASN A 90 -16.50 8.66 0.73
N ILE A 91 -15.83 7.66 1.30
CA ILE A 91 -14.94 6.76 0.56
C ILE A 91 -15.68 5.50 0.18
N LEU A 92 -15.62 5.15 -1.10
CA LEU A 92 -15.87 3.80 -1.59
C LEU A 92 -14.59 3.01 -1.42
N CYS A 93 -14.65 1.90 -0.71
CA CYS A 93 -13.51 1.10 -0.35
C CYS A 93 -13.74 -0.34 -0.82
N GLN A 94 -12.96 -0.80 -1.80
CA GLN A 94 -13.06 -2.13 -2.37
C GLN A 94 -11.77 -2.92 -2.13
N LYS A 95 -11.90 -4.16 -1.65
CA LYS A 95 -10.77 -5.05 -1.43
C LYS A 95 -10.13 -5.43 -2.78
N LEU A 96 -8.78 -5.36 -2.84
CA LEU A 96 -7.98 -5.80 -3.99
C LEU A 96 -7.18 -7.06 -3.64
N TRP A 97 -5.98 -6.90 -3.08
CA TRP A 97 -5.01 -7.98 -2.92
C TRP A 97 -4.75 -8.28 -1.44
N LYS A 98 -4.38 -9.52 -1.18
CA LYS A 98 -3.86 -9.95 0.12
C LYS A 98 -2.35 -9.70 0.19
N ASP A 99 -1.86 -9.35 1.38
CA ASP A 99 -0.45 -9.12 1.69
C ASP A 99 -0.09 -9.82 3.01
N GLU A 100 1.07 -10.46 3.06
CA GLU A 100 1.60 -11.10 4.27
C GLU A 100 2.65 -10.18 4.89
N LEU A 101 2.57 -10.01 6.20
CA LEU A 101 3.57 -9.29 6.99
C LEU A 101 4.47 -10.31 7.69
N ILE A 102 5.76 -10.17 7.50
CA ILE A 102 6.78 -11.09 8.02
C ILE A 102 7.83 -10.33 8.82
N LEU A 103 8.44 -11.00 9.77
CA LEU A 103 9.58 -10.48 10.52
C LEU A 103 10.83 -10.59 9.65
N ALA A 104 11.48 -9.47 9.40
CA ALA A 104 12.74 -9.37 8.68
C ALA A 104 13.90 -9.15 9.65
N VAL A 105 14.97 -9.92 9.46
CA VAL A 105 16.20 -9.84 10.26
C VAL A 105 17.44 -9.80 9.35
N PRO A 106 18.57 -9.22 9.80
CA PRO A 106 19.84 -9.30 9.08
C PRO A 106 20.31 -10.76 8.96
N VAL A 107 21.10 -11.08 7.95
CA VAL A 107 21.63 -12.44 7.76
C VAL A 107 22.56 -12.89 8.88
N GLN A 108 23.21 -11.95 9.58
CA GLN A 108 24.09 -12.22 10.73
C GLN A 108 23.33 -12.34 12.05
N HIS A 109 22.01 -12.06 12.05
CA HIS A 109 21.22 -12.13 13.28
C HIS A 109 21.17 -13.55 13.86
N PRO A 110 21.20 -13.75 15.19
CA PRO A 110 21.11 -15.08 15.81
C PRO A 110 19.89 -15.90 15.35
N TRP A 111 18.82 -15.21 14.91
CA TRP A 111 17.61 -15.86 14.40
C TRP A 111 17.67 -16.21 12.90
N ALA A 112 18.70 -15.82 12.17
CA ALA A 112 18.75 -16.01 10.72
C ALA A 112 18.61 -17.46 10.24
N ARG A 113 18.93 -18.45 11.12
CA ARG A 113 18.77 -19.88 10.86
C ARG A 113 17.44 -20.44 11.37
N ARG A 114 16.61 -19.64 12.00
CA ARG A 114 15.31 -20.05 12.57
C ARG A 114 14.18 -19.77 11.58
N LYS A 115 13.08 -20.49 11.72
CA LYS A 115 11.83 -20.24 10.96
C LYS A 115 10.84 -19.39 11.74
N THR A 116 10.94 -19.43 13.07
CA THR A 116 9.99 -18.73 13.96
C THR A 116 10.68 -18.17 15.19
N VAL A 117 10.11 -17.11 15.74
CA VAL A 117 10.46 -16.55 17.07
C VAL A 117 9.20 -16.36 17.90
N SER A 118 9.33 -16.34 19.21
CA SER A 118 8.22 -16.02 20.11
C SER A 118 8.02 -14.50 20.23
N LEU A 119 6.82 -14.08 20.62
CA LEU A 119 6.55 -12.68 20.89
C LEU A 119 7.41 -12.15 22.06
N LYS A 120 7.66 -12.97 23.07
CA LYS A 120 8.54 -12.63 24.20
C LYS A 120 9.96 -12.26 23.73
N GLU A 121 10.56 -13.09 22.86
CA GLU A 121 11.88 -12.80 22.28
C GLU A 121 11.86 -11.51 21.44
N LEU A 122 10.79 -11.30 20.68
CA LEU A 122 10.64 -10.11 19.83
C LEU A 122 10.62 -8.82 20.66
N LYS A 123 9.95 -8.82 21.81
CA LYS A 123 9.85 -7.68 22.72
C LYS A 123 11.20 -7.23 23.31
N GLU A 124 12.12 -8.16 23.49
CA GLU A 124 13.47 -7.88 24.03
C GLU A 124 14.49 -7.46 22.98
N THR A 125 14.13 -7.57 21.71
CA THR A 125 15.04 -7.31 20.59
C THR A 125 14.85 -5.88 20.07
N PRO A 126 15.94 -5.13 19.75
CA PRO A 126 15.84 -3.82 19.13
C PRO A 126 14.94 -3.85 17.89
N PHE A 127 13.92 -3.03 17.89
CA PHE A 127 12.89 -3.01 16.86
C PHE A 127 12.83 -1.68 16.11
N ILE A 128 12.65 -1.73 14.79
CA ILE A 128 12.46 -0.57 13.94
C ILE A 128 10.97 -0.49 13.58
N LEU A 129 10.31 0.59 13.99
CA LEU A 129 8.91 0.88 13.63
C LEU A 129 8.81 1.71 12.35
N ARG A 130 7.65 1.65 11.74
CA ARG A 130 7.22 2.61 10.71
C ARG A 130 6.63 3.85 11.38
N GLU A 131 6.54 4.91 10.60
CA GLU A 131 5.91 6.20 10.95
C GLU A 131 4.42 6.07 11.26
N ASP A 132 3.88 7.05 11.98
CA ASP A 132 2.46 7.21 12.18
C ASP A 132 1.76 7.43 10.82
N GLY A 133 0.53 6.89 10.64
CA GLY A 133 -0.14 6.85 9.35
C GLY A 133 0.16 5.62 8.50
N SER A 134 1.27 4.91 8.76
CA SER A 134 1.63 3.69 8.05
C SER A 134 0.59 2.58 8.23
N GLY A 135 0.09 2.04 7.12
CA GLY A 135 -0.78 0.88 7.15
C GLY A 135 -0.12 -0.38 7.76
N THR A 136 1.20 -0.53 7.64
CA THR A 136 1.95 -1.62 8.26
C THR A 136 2.00 -1.46 9.78
N LEU A 137 2.27 -0.26 10.27
CA LEU A 137 2.26 0.04 11.71
C LEU A 137 0.87 -0.23 12.32
N LYS A 138 -0.18 0.26 11.68
CA LYS A 138 -1.57 0.07 12.14
C LYS A 138 -1.96 -1.41 12.27
N ILE A 139 -1.52 -2.22 11.32
CA ILE A 139 -1.78 -3.67 11.37
C ILE A 139 -0.97 -4.34 12.49
N LEU A 140 0.32 -4.04 12.62
CA LEU A 140 1.16 -4.54 13.70
C LEU A 140 0.56 -4.19 15.07
N GLU A 141 0.17 -2.93 15.27
CA GLU A 141 -0.51 -2.45 16.48
C GLU A 141 -1.75 -3.28 16.82
N THR A 142 -2.60 -3.51 15.81
CA THR A 142 -3.83 -4.31 15.97
C THR A 142 -3.52 -5.76 16.40
N TYR A 143 -2.55 -6.39 15.77
CA TYR A 143 -2.18 -7.77 16.11
C TYR A 143 -1.58 -7.89 17.51
N LEU A 144 -0.74 -6.93 17.92
CA LEU A 144 -0.17 -6.92 19.27
C LEU A 144 -1.25 -6.72 20.34
N ARG A 145 -2.18 -5.77 20.14
CA ARG A 145 -3.32 -5.57 21.07
C ARG A 145 -4.22 -6.81 21.17
N ASN A 146 -4.51 -7.45 20.04
CA ASN A 146 -5.31 -8.69 20.03
C ASN A 146 -4.59 -9.88 20.73
N SER A 147 -3.27 -9.80 20.89
CA SER A 147 -2.47 -10.77 21.62
C SER A 147 -2.30 -10.43 23.11
N GLY A 148 -3.02 -9.42 23.61
CA GLY A 148 -2.99 -8.98 25.00
C GLY A 148 -1.83 -8.06 25.36
N GLU A 149 -1.12 -7.52 24.38
CA GLU A 149 -0.02 -6.59 24.60
C GLU A 149 -0.48 -5.12 24.51
N ASP A 150 0.31 -4.20 25.04
CA ASP A 150 0.08 -2.75 24.93
C ASP A 150 0.52 -2.22 23.56
N GLY A 151 0.03 -2.86 22.49
CA GLY A 151 0.36 -2.47 21.13
C GLY A 151 1.87 -2.42 20.89
N THR A 152 2.31 -1.45 20.10
CA THR A 152 3.74 -1.28 19.80
C THR A 152 4.58 -0.76 20.97
N ASN A 153 3.97 -0.28 22.06
CA ASN A 153 4.70 0.08 23.29
C ASN A 153 5.36 -1.15 23.94
N ALA A 154 4.83 -2.35 23.69
CA ALA A 154 5.42 -3.60 24.17
C ALA A 154 6.76 -3.94 23.48
N LEU A 155 7.12 -3.29 22.39
CA LEU A 155 8.35 -3.55 21.64
C LEU A 155 9.48 -2.62 22.09
N LYS A 156 10.69 -3.15 22.15
CA LYS A 156 11.91 -2.37 22.42
C LYS A 156 12.26 -1.54 21.20
N THR A 157 11.50 -0.48 20.96
CA THR A 157 11.68 0.39 19.80
C THR A 157 13.00 1.17 19.88
N PHE A 158 13.90 0.95 18.92
CA PHE A 158 15.15 1.70 18.79
C PHE A 158 15.00 2.89 17.84
N ALA A 159 14.27 2.70 16.73
CA ALA A 159 14.11 3.73 15.70
C ALA A 159 12.72 3.69 15.08
N ARG A 160 12.31 4.81 14.48
CA ARG A 160 11.09 4.94 13.68
C ARG A 160 11.44 5.58 12.33
N PHE A 161 11.09 4.92 11.23
CA PHE A 161 11.43 5.36 9.88
C PHE A 161 10.20 5.60 9.01
N GLY A 162 10.30 6.61 8.13
CA GLY A 162 9.21 7.11 7.28
C GLY A 162 8.94 6.30 6.01
N SER A 163 9.66 5.20 5.74
CA SER A 163 9.41 4.36 4.57
C SER A 163 9.86 2.92 4.78
N SER A 164 9.28 2.00 4.00
CA SER A 164 9.70 0.58 4.01
C SER A 164 11.16 0.42 3.54
N THR A 165 11.59 1.24 2.61
CA THR A 165 12.98 1.25 2.13
C THR A 165 13.96 1.63 3.24
N ALA A 166 13.69 2.71 3.99
CA ALA A 166 14.53 3.11 5.13
C ALA A 166 14.58 2.01 6.21
N VAL A 167 13.44 1.36 6.50
CA VAL A 167 13.41 0.23 7.46
C VAL A 167 14.28 -0.93 6.96
N LYS A 168 14.21 -1.31 5.69
CA LYS A 168 15.08 -2.34 5.10
C LYS A 168 16.57 -2.01 5.26
N GLU A 169 16.96 -0.78 4.95
CA GLU A 169 18.34 -0.33 5.11
C GLU A 169 18.77 -0.39 6.58
N GLY A 170 17.90 0.03 7.51
CA GLY A 170 18.16 -0.09 8.94
C GLY A 170 18.35 -1.53 9.41
N ILE A 171 17.54 -2.48 8.91
CA ILE A 171 17.72 -3.90 9.21
C ILE A 171 19.06 -4.40 8.66
N LYS A 172 19.42 -4.08 7.41
CA LYS A 172 20.70 -4.47 6.79
C LYS A 172 21.90 -3.89 7.55
N ALA A 173 21.77 -2.67 8.08
CA ALA A 173 22.77 -2.05 8.92
C ALA A 173 22.87 -2.64 10.35
N GLY A 174 22.03 -3.62 10.70
CA GLY A 174 22.06 -4.26 12.02
C GLY A 174 21.46 -3.42 13.15
N ILE A 175 20.74 -2.35 12.86
CA ILE A 175 20.11 -1.48 13.86
C ILE A 175 19.07 -2.22 14.68
N GLY A 176 18.36 -3.16 14.07
CA GLY A 176 17.32 -3.95 14.69
C GLY A 176 16.57 -4.83 13.69
N VAL A 177 15.45 -5.36 14.14
CA VAL A 177 14.54 -6.18 13.33
C VAL A 177 13.25 -5.39 13.06
N SER A 178 12.47 -5.80 12.07
CA SER A 178 11.17 -5.16 11.81
C SER A 178 10.19 -6.12 11.16
N ILE A 179 8.91 -5.78 11.25
CA ILE A 179 7.83 -6.46 10.52
C ILE A 179 7.49 -5.62 9.28
N LEU A 180 7.62 -6.25 8.12
CA LEU A 180 7.39 -5.63 6.81
C LEU A 180 6.51 -6.53 5.93
N SER A 181 5.97 -5.96 4.86
CA SER A 181 5.36 -6.73 3.79
C SER A 181 6.39 -7.67 3.15
N ALA A 182 6.00 -8.91 2.90
CA ALA A 182 6.83 -9.87 2.16
C ALA A 182 7.22 -9.32 0.78
N ARG A 183 6.34 -8.55 0.15
CA ARG A 183 6.58 -7.91 -1.15
C ARG A 183 7.72 -6.89 -1.11
N ALA A 184 7.87 -6.19 0.03
CA ALA A 184 8.90 -5.16 0.18
C ALA A 184 10.31 -5.71 0.26
N ILE A 185 10.47 -6.96 0.69
CA ILE A 185 11.79 -7.58 0.93
C ILE A 185 12.09 -8.78 0.03
N ASP A 186 11.25 -9.03 -0.98
CA ASP A 186 11.42 -10.18 -1.89
C ASP A 186 12.80 -10.19 -2.57
N THR A 187 13.24 -9.03 -3.05
CA THR A 187 14.57 -8.88 -3.66
C THR A 187 15.71 -9.18 -2.69
N GLU A 188 15.63 -8.65 -1.48
CA GLU A 188 16.63 -8.88 -0.43
C GLU A 188 16.67 -10.33 0.06
N LEU A 189 15.49 -10.99 0.10
CA LEU A 189 15.42 -12.43 0.43
C LEU A 189 16.09 -13.27 -0.65
N LYS A 190 15.79 -13.00 -1.93
CA LYS A 190 16.39 -13.68 -3.08
C LYS A 190 17.90 -13.46 -3.16
N ALA A 191 18.34 -12.24 -2.86
CA ALA A 191 19.77 -11.88 -2.83
C ALA A 191 20.50 -12.37 -1.56
N GLY A 192 19.78 -12.95 -0.59
CA GLY A 192 20.37 -13.42 0.66
C GLY A 192 20.86 -12.30 1.60
N LEU A 193 20.35 -11.09 1.45
CA LEU A 193 20.71 -9.94 2.28
C LEU A 193 19.90 -9.86 3.58
N LEU A 194 18.69 -10.40 3.56
CA LEU A 194 17.80 -10.49 4.72
C LEU A 194 17.29 -11.94 4.89
N LYS A 195 16.78 -12.22 6.07
CA LYS A 195 16.03 -13.46 6.36
C LYS A 195 14.64 -13.13 6.87
N ALA A 196 13.67 -13.95 6.46
CA ALA A 196 12.27 -13.84 6.88
C ALA A 196 11.92 -14.92 7.90
N LEU A 197 11.24 -14.51 8.97
CA LEU A 197 10.73 -15.38 10.00
C LEU A 197 9.26 -15.10 10.28
N LYS A 198 8.58 -16.06 10.91
CA LYS A 198 7.23 -15.85 11.46
C LYS A 198 7.30 -15.65 12.97
N VAL A 199 6.42 -14.82 13.50
CA VAL A 199 6.24 -14.70 14.96
C VAL A 199 5.21 -15.75 15.37
N LYS A 200 5.54 -16.60 16.36
CA LYS A 200 4.64 -17.67 16.83
C LYS A 200 3.34 -17.07 17.35
N GLY A 201 2.22 -17.62 16.89
CA GLY A 201 0.89 -17.15 17.29
C GLY A 201 0.39 -15.89 16.53
N LEU A 202 1.24 -15.25 15.68
CA LEU A 202 0.87 -14.08 14.92
C LEU A 202 0.93 -14.37 13.40
N LEU A 203 -0.21 -14.68 12.81
CA LEU A 203 -0.36 -14.78 11.35
C LEU A 203 -0.80 -13.41 10.82
N MET A 204 0.17 -12.54 10.62
CA MET A 204 -0.09 -11.16 10.22
C MET A 204 -0.33 -11.08 8.72
N SER A 205 -1.55 -10.82 8.34
CA SER A 205 -1.93 -10.54 6.97
C SER A 205 -2.87 -9.35 6.90
N ARG A 206 -2.87 -8.66 5.77
CA ARG A 206 -3.79 -7.56 5.48
C ARG A 206 -4.32 -7.66 4.06
N ASN A 207 -5.28 -6.79 3.76
CA ASN A 207 -5.71 -6.57 2.40
C ASN A 207 -5.29 -5.16 1.97
N PHE A 208 -4.98 -5.01 0.69
CA PHE A 208 -4.95 -3.70 0.05
C PHE A 208 -6.34 -3.37 -0.47
N PHE A 209 -6.66 -2.09 -0.42
CA PHE A 209 -7.97 -1.59 -0.79
C PHE A 209 -7.83 -0.49 -1.83
N LEU A 210 -8.63 -0.60 -2.87
CA LEU A 210 -8.92 0.49 -3.79
C LEU A 210 -9.88 1.45 -3.10
N ILE A 211 -9.55 2.73 -3.12
CA ILE A 211 -10.39 3.80 -2.59
C ILE A 211 -10.68 4.86 -3.65
N ARG A 212 -11.88 5.40 -3.62
CA ARG A 212 -12.28 6.57 -4.39
C ARG A 212 -13.33 7.39 -3.65
N ASN A 213 -13.42 8.67 -3.96
CA ASN A 213 -14.47 9.51 -3.41
C ASN A 213 -15.80 9.20 -4.10
N LYS A 214 -16.81 8.74 -3.33
CA LYS A 214 -18.14 8.37 -3.86
C LYS A 214 -18.95 9.55 -4.38
N LEU A 215 -18.57 10.78 -4.03
CA LEU A 215 -19.24 12.00 -4.46
C LEU A 215 -18.71 12.52 -5.80
N ARG A 216 -17.68 11.85 -6.38
CA ARG A 216 -17.06 12.22 -7.65
C ARG A 216 -17.30 11.17 -8.73
N ILE A 217 -17.41 11.63 -9.94
CA ILE A 217 -17.52 10.78 -11.13
C ILE A 217 -16.10 10.48 -11.60
N ALA A 218 -15.79 9.21 -11.85
CA ALA A 218 -14.51 8.82 -12.44
C ALA A 218 -14.43 9.32 -13.87
N SER A 219 -13.28 9.87 -14.26
CA SER A 219 -12.99 10.17 -15.67
C SER A 219 -12.93 8.86 -16.49
N PRO A 220 -13.12 8.90 -17.83
CA PRO A 220 -12.97 7.70 -18.67
C PRO A 220 -11.60 7.04 -18.53
N SER A 221 -10.52 7.82 -18.42
CA SER A 221 -9.16 7.30 -18.15
C SER A 221 -9.03 6.66 -16.78
N CYS A 222 -9.65 7.26 -15.77
CA CYS A 222 -9.74 6.67 -14.43
C CYS A 222 -10.55 5.36 -14.44
N GLN A 223 -11.66 5.29 -15.19
CA GLN A 223 -12.45 4.08 -15.33
C GLN A 223 -11.64 2.95 -15.97
N ALA A 224 -10.86 3.24 -17.01
CA ALA A 224 -9.96 2.25 -17.62
C ALA A 224 -8.92 1.70 -16.61
N MET A 225 -8.41 2.57 -15.71
CA MET A 225 -7.51 2.14 -14.63
C MET A 225 -8.24 1.30 -13.58
N LEU A 226 -9.45 1.68 -13.19
CA LEU A 226 -10.29 0.90 -12.26
C LEU A 226 -10.52 -0.52 -12.78
N ASP A 227 -10.89 -0.66 -14.05
CA ASP A 227 -11.14 -1.95 -14.69
C ASP A 227 -9.88 -2.84 -14.68
N LEU A 228 -8.71 -2.25 -14.96
CA LEU A 228 -7.44 -2.97 -14.88
C LEU A 228 -7.13 -3.45 -13.45
N LEU A 229 -7.29 -2.58 -12.45
CA LEU A 229 -7.00 -2.92 -11.05
C LEU A 229 -7.93 -4.02 -10.54
N LEU A 230 -9.21 -3.97 -10.90
CA LEU A 230 -10.22 -4.95 -10.50
C LEU A 230 -10.00 -6.30 -11.18
N THR A 231 -9.67 -6.31 -12.48
CA THR A 231 -9.30 -7.52 -13.21
C THR A 231 -8.06 -8.17 -12.58
N ALA A 232 -7.01 -7.39 -12.33
CA ALA A 232 -5.79 -7.88 -11.68
C ALA A 232 -6.01 -8.38 -10.24
N ALA A 233 -7.06 -7.93 -9.56
CA ALA A 233 -7.43 -8.45 -8.25
C ALA A 233 -8.12 -9.83 -8.35
N GLY A 234 -8.89 -10.08 -9.40
CA GLY A 234 -9.51 -11.38 -9.68
C GLY A 234 -8.50 -12.46 -10.06
N ASP A 235 -7.44 -12.09 -10.78
CA ASP A 235 -6.40 -13.02 -11.24
C ASP A 235 -5.44 -13.49 -10.12
N GLN A 236 -5.44 -12.85 -8.96
CA GLN A 236 -4.62 -13.23 -7.79
C GLN A 236 -5.39 -14.13 -6.82
N VAL A 237 -6.01 -15.19 -7.33
CA VAL A 237 -6.43 -16.34 -6.53
C VAL A 237 -5.22 -17.29 -6.44
N TYR A 238 -4.27 -16.96 -5.54
CA TYR A 238 -3.20 -17.88 -5.12
C TYR A 238 -3.02 -17.82 -3.61
#